data_b67542f1cef5b0fd011d8a4ffb870c1e
#
_entry.id   b67542f1cef5b0fd011d8a4ffb870c1e
#
_cell.length_a   1.000
_cell.length_b   1.000
_cell.length_c   1.000
_cell.angle_alpha   90.00
_cell.angle_beta   90.00
_cell.angle_gamma   90.00
#
_symmetry.space_group_name_H-M   'P 1'
#
loop_
_entity.id
_entity.type
_entity.pdbx_description
1 polymer ?
#
loop_
_entity_poly.entity_id
_entity_poly.type
_entity_poly.pdbx_seq_one_letter_code
_entity_poly.pdbx_strand_id
1 'polypeptide(L)'
;MAQEMNIPPIKAQDLSKEIIDNVRAGINTFVWGPPGIGKSQLMHQAASKLERPILDFRANLFDPVDVRGIPFHEAMEGTNMTYWAPPSIFPYEHRDSPEGIFFLDELTTAPTATQNAFLQLCLDGKVGDYNLPNGWSIVGASNRLADMAAVYEMTSAMKDRWLHYVLEPNVENWCEWAAENNISDVITSFIRFRPNLLHDFDPTYTAFPTPRSYEVLNKKLQMNDNSEEARFFAGVSAILGQGAAGEFVTFKENRDKMPDIESIIRQPNAAKVPKDEPAIMYAIAGALAAKATSDNFDKICTYAGRMAPEFQVVLMRDALSRTRSLGSHPAYQQWVSKNATEIL
;
A
#
# COMPACT_ATOMS: atom_id res chain seq x y z
N MET A 1 21.65 -17.29 -6.71
CA MET A 1 21.15 -16.38 -7.76
C MET A 1 19.78 -15.93 -7.33
N ALA A 2 19.52 -14.63 -7.24
CA ALA A 2 18.16 -14.14 -6.94
C ALA A 2 17.24 -14.60 -8.07
N GLN A 3 16.10 -15.20 -7.71
CA GLN A 3 15.13 -15.64 -8.69
C GLN A 3 14.49 -14.40 -9.30
N GLU A 4 14.83 -14.13 -10.54
CA GLU A 4 14.25 -13.03 -11.31
C GLU A 4 12.78 -13.36 -11.59
N MET A 5 11.88 -12.46 -11.21
CA MET A 5 10.45 -12.66 -11.48
C MET A 5 10.20 -12.37 -12.96
N ASN A 6 9.79 -13.39 -13.72
CA ASN A 6 9.47 -13.26 -15.15
C ASN A 6 8.08 -12.64 -15.41
N ILE A 7 7.58 -11.85 -14.46
CA ILE A 7 6.25 -11.23 -14.48
C ILE A 7 6.45 -9.72 -14.36
N PRO A 8 5.86 -8.91 -15.25
CA PRO A 8 5.96 -7.46 -15.15
C PRO A 8 5.25 -6.94 -13.88
N PRO A 9 5.76 -5.87 -13.27
CA PRO A 9 5.10 -5.26 -12.13
C PRO A 9 3.75 -4.64 -12.54
N ILE A 10 2.80 -4.68 -11.59
CA ILE A 10 1.48 -4.08 -11.73
C ILE A 10 1.30 -2.93 -10.74
N LYS A 11 0.55 -1.90 -11.12
CA LYS A 11 0.20 -0.78 -10.25
C LYS A 11 -0.82 -1.22 -9.20
N ALA A 12 -0.76 -0.61 -8.00
CA ALA A 12 -1.64 -0.97 -6.88
C ALA A 12 -3.13 -0.85 -7.21
N GLN A 13 -3.53 0.17 -7.98
CA GLN A 13 -4.92 0.36 -8.40
C GLN A 13 -5.42 -0.74 -9.32
N ASP A 14 -4.61 -1.16 -10.29
CA ASP A 14 -4.97 -2.22 -11.22
C ASP A 14 -4.92 -3.59 -10.53
N LEU A 15 -3.92 -3.82 -9.66
CA LEU A 15 -3.87 -5.01 -8.81
C LEU A 15 -5.11 -5.14 -7.92
N SER A 16 -5.62 -4.04 -7.37
CA SER A 16 -6.88 -4.05 -6.58
C SER A 16 -8.07 -4.53 -7.41
N LYS A 17 -8.15 -4.16 -8.69
CA LYS A 17 -9.21 -4.64 -9.61
C LYS A 17 -9.03 -6.12 -9.92
N GLU A 18 -7.81 -6.52 -10.27
CA GLU A 18 -7.48 -7.93 -10.54
C GLU A 18 -7.81 -8.84 -9.35
N ILE A 19 -7.45 -8.44 -8.12
CA ILE A 19 -7.80 -9.20 -6.92
C ILE A 19 -9.32 -9.36 -6.78
N ILE A 20 -10.08 -8.28 -6.99
CA ILE A 20 -11.54 -8.29 -6.92
C ILE A 20 -12.13 -9.27 -7.94
N ASP A 21 -11.67 -9.20 -9.18
CA ASP A 21 -12.17 -10.03 -10.27
C ASP A 21 -11.78 -11.51 -10.08
N ASN A 22 -10.55 -11.78 -9.64
CA ASN A 22 -10.08 -13.12 -9.34
C ASN A 22 -10.83 -13.76 -8.14
N VAL A 23 -11.08 -12.98 -7.09
CA VAL A 23 -11.89 -13.45 -5.94
C VAL A 23 -13.31 -13.82 -6.38
N ARG A 24 -13.94 -13.03 -7.25
CA ARG A 24 -15.26 -13.35 -7.82
C ARG A 24 -15.25 -14.60 -8.69
N ALA A 25 -14.15 -14.82 -9.39
CA ALA A 25 -13.95 -15.99 -10.25
C ALA A 25 -13.48 -17.24 -9.49
N GLY A 26 -13.19 -17.15 -8.19
CA GLY A 26 -12.63 -18.25 -7.40
C GLY A 26 -11.19 -18.63 -7.80
N ILE A 27 -10.42 -17.66 -8.33
CA ILE A 27 -9.03 -17.88 -8.76
C ILE A 27 -8.09 -17.51 -7.62
N ASN A 28 -7.24 -18.45 -7.22
CA ASN A 28 -6.21 -18.20 -6.21
C ASN A 28 -5.19 -17.17 -6.71
N THR A 29 -5.00 -16.10 -5.96
CA THR A 29 -4.14 -14.98 -6.35
C THR A 29 -2.99 -14.79 -5.37
N PHE A 30 -1.77 -14.64 -5.88
CA PHE A 30 -0.57 -14.42 -5.06
C PHE A 30 0.13 -13.11 -5.41
N VAL A 31 0.40 -12.28 -4.40
CA VAL A 31 1.03 -10.97 -4.57
C VAL A 31 2.43 -10.95 -3.98
N TRP A 32 3.40 -10.74 -4.83
CA TRP A 32 4.80 -10.55 -4.48
C TRP A 32 5.13 -9.06 -4.36
N GLY A 33 6.03 -8.72 -3.44
CA GLY A 33 6.57 -7.37 -3.36
C GLY A 33 7.38 -7.13 -2.09
N PRO A 34 8.17 -6.06 -2.04
CA PRO A 34 9.03 -5.79 -0.90
C PRO A 34 8.24 -5.50 0.39
N PRO A 35 8.90 -5.56 1.56
CA PRO A 35 8.25 -5.28 2.83
C PRO A 35 7.75 -3.83 2.90
N GLY A 36 6.63 -3.61 3.60
CA GLY A 36 6.12 -2.26 3.88
C GLY A 36 5.42 -1.53 2.74
N ILE A 37 5.24 -2.13 1.53
CA ILE A 37 4.57 -1.48 0.39
C ILE A 37 3.03 -1.52 0.43
N GLY A 38 2.43 -2.20 1.42
CA GLY A 38 0.97 -2.23 1.59
C GLY A 38 0.27 -3.45 0.97
N LYS A 39 0.96 -4.59 0.75
CA LYS A 39 0.33 -5.83 0.20
C LYS A 39 -0.91 -6.24 0.98
N SER A 40 -0.78 -6.45 2.29
CA SER A 40 -1.89 -6.87 3.16
C SER A 40 -3.01 -5.82 3.18
N GLN A 41 -2.67 -4.53 3.15
CA GLN A 41 -3.66 -3.44 3.10
C GLN A 41 -4.48 -3.46 1.81
N LEU A 42 -3.86 -3.78 0.67
CA LEU A 42 -4.57 -3.98 -0.60
C LEU A 42 -5.59 -5.11 -0.51
N MET A 43 -5.26 -6.21 0.15
CA MET A 43 -6.19 -7.33 0.36
C MET A 43 -7.40 -6.91 1.21
N HIS A 44 -7.17 -6.18 2.32
CA HIS A 44 -8.25 -5.64 3.16
C HIS A 44 -9.12 -4.64 2.40
N GLN A 45 -8.54 -3.78 1.56
CA GLN A 45 -9.30 -2.86 0.72
C GLN A 45 -10.15 -3.59 -0.33
N ALA A 46 -9.61 -4.64 -0.95
CA ALA A 46 -10.36 -5.45 -1.91
C ALA A 46 -11.53 -6.18 -1.21
N ALA A 47 -11.31 -6.76 -0.03
CA ALA A 47 -12.34 -7.38 0.79
C ALA A 47 -13.46 -6.39 1.16
N SER A 48 -13.09 -5.18 1.58
CA SER A 48 -14.04 -4.11 1.90
C SER A 48 -14.87 -3.69 0.68
N LYS A 49 -14.27 -3.57 -0.50
CA LYS A 49 -15.00 -3.24 -1.76
C LYS A 49 -15.92 -4.36 -2.21
N LEU A 50 -15.61 -5.60 -1.86
CA LEU A 50 -16.45 -6.78 -2.12
C LEU A 50 -17.53 -6.99 -1.05
N GLU A 51 -17.48 -6.24 0.06
CA GLU A 51 -18.30 -6.45 1.25
C GLU A 51 -18.17 -7.87 1.82
N ARG A 52 -16.97 -8.49 1.66
CA ARG A 52 -16.66 -9.82 2.15
C ARG A 52 -15.75 -9.76 3.37
N PRO A 53 -15.95 -10.61 4.38
CA PRO A 53 -14.99 -10.77 5.47
C PRO A 53 -13.68 -11.31 4.92
N ILE A 54 -12.58 -10.86 5.54
CA ILE A 54 -11.24 -11.40 5.29
C ILE A 54 -10.73 -12.05 6.57
N LEU A 55 -10.25 -13.27 6.43
CA LEU A 55 -9.56 -13.99 7.49
C LEU A 55 -8.07 -13.94 7.19
N ASP A 56 -7.35 -13.15 7.99
CA ASP A 56 -5.90 -12.94 7.86
C ASP A 56 -5.16 -14.08 8.58
N PHE A 57 -4.50 -14.93 7.82
CA PHE A 57 -3.72 -16.05 8.32
C PHE A 57 -2.23 -15.85 8.00
N ARG A 58 -1.44 -15.60 9.03
CA ARG A 58 0.02 -15.42 8.89
C ARG A 58 0.72 -16.76 8.97
N ALA A 59 1.07 -17.30 7.81
CA ALA A 59 1.59 -18.66 7.68
C ALA A 59 2.87 -18.93 8.50
N ASN A 60 3.70 -17.90 8.74
CA ASN A 60 4.93 -18.02 9.51
C ASN A 60 4.75 -18.22 11.03
N LEU A 61 3.53 -18.02 11.55
CA LEU A 61 3.20 -18.20 12.97
C LEU A 61 2.70 -19.62 13.28
N PHE A 62 2.60 -20.49 12.27
CA PHE A 62 1.98 -21.80 12.39
C PHE A 62 2.94 -22.93 11.98
N ASP A 63 2.85 -24.02 12.72
CA ASP A 63 3.48 -25.28 12.35
C ASP A 63 2.57 -26.11 11.43
N PRO A 64 3.10 -27.11 10.69
CA PRO A 64 2.29 -27.97 9.83
C PRO A 64 1.13 -28.66 10.56
N VAL A 65 1.30 -28.94 11.84
CA VAL A 65 0.26 -29.56 12.69
C VAL A 65 -0.89 -28.60 12.92
N ASP A 66 -0.58 -27.32 13.13
CA ASP A 66 -1.61 -26.29 13.34
C ASP A 66 -2.50 -26.12 12.11
N VAL A 67 -1.95 -26.35 10.91
CA VAL A 67 -2.70 -26.27 9.64
C VAL A 67 -3.56 -27.52 9.42
N ARG A 68 -3.01 -28.72 9.72
CA ARG A 68 -3.72 -29.99 9.53
C ARG A 68 -4.74 -30.28 10.62
N GLY A 69 -4.57 -29.69 11.79
CA GLY A 69 -5.38 -29.94 12.97
C GLY A 69 -4.83 -31.06 13.84
N ILE A 70 -5.59 -31.41 14.85
CA ILE A 70 -5.23 -32.40 15.87
C ILE A 70 -5.93 -33.75 15.56
N PRO A 71 -5.21 -34.87 15.53
CA PRO A 71 -5.82 -36.17 15.32
C PRO A 71 -6.60 -36.63 16.57
N PHE A 72 -7.84 -37.00 16.38
CA PHE A 72 -8.67 -37.68 17.39
C PHE A 72 -8.93 -39.09 16.98
N HIS A 73 -8.88 -39.97 17.95
CA HIS A 73 -9.21 -41.38 17.77
C HIS A 73 -10.63 -41.63 18.24
N GLU A 74 -11.46 -42.19 17.37
CA GLU A 74 -12.84 -42.56 17.68
C GLU A 74 -13.14 -43.97 17.20
N ALA A 75 -13.84 -44.76 18.03
CA ALA A 75 -14.30 -46.04 17.68
C ALA A 75 -15.76 -45.94 17.18
N MET A 76 -15.97 -46.05 15.88
CA MET A 76 -17.31 -46.09 15.28
C MET A 76 -17.60 -47.50 14.76
N GLU A 77 -18.72 -48.10 15.14
CA GLU A 77 -19.23 -49.37 14.65
C GLU A 77 -18.20 -50.53 14.60
N GLY A 78 -17.29 -50.57 15.62
CA GLY A 78 -16.25 -51.61 15.68
C GLY A 78 -15.02 -51.37 14.83
N THR A 79 -14.93 -50.22 14.14
CA THR A 79 -13.76 -49.79 13.39
C THR A 79 -13.10 -48.60 14.10
N ASN A 80 -11.80 -48.67 14.34
CA ASN A 80 -11.03 -47.55 14.89
C ASN A 80 -10.66 -46.61 13.77
N MET A 81 -11.13 -45.37 13.86
CA MET A 81 -10.83 -44.30 12.87
C MET A 81 -10.14 -43.13 13.53
N THR A 82 -9.30 -42.43 12.77
CA THR A 82 -8.66 -41.20 13.21
C THR A 82 -9.27 -40.05 12.43
N TYR A 83 -9.81 -39.08 13.14
CA TYR A 83 -10.31 -37.83 12.60
C TYR A 83 -9.31 -36.69 12.89
N TRP A 84 -9.20 -35.78 11.96
CA TRP A 84 -8.42 -34.58 12.15
C TRP A 84 -9.36 -33.42 12.49
N ALA A 85 -9.33 -32.96 13.75
CA ALA A 85 -10.06 -31.76 14.14
C ALA A 85 -9.38 -30.55 13.54
N PRO A 86 -10.00 -29.88 12.56
CA PRO A 86 -9.38 -28.76 11.90
C PRO A 86 -9.28 -27.53 12.82
N PRO A 87 -8.36 -26.59 12.55
CA PRO A 87 -8.17 -25.39 13.35
C PRO A 87 -9.43 -24.52 13.40
N SER A 88 -9.79 -24.04 14.58
CA SER A 88 -10.94 -23.15 14.75
C SER A 88 -10.80 -21.80 14.06
N ILE A 89 -9.57 -21.43 13.65
CA ILE A 89 -9.30 -20.21 12.89
C ILE A 89 -9.78 -20.30 11.43
N PHE A 90 -9.96 -21.50 10.88
CA PHE A 90 -10.48 -21.66 9.53
C PHE A 90 -11.95 -21.28 9.44
N PRO A 91 -12.45 -20.81 8.27
CA PRO A 91 -13.86 -20.49 8.10
C PRO A 91 -14.71 -21.77 8.02
N TYR A 92 -15.91 -21.71 8.61
CA TYR A 92 -16.85 -22.82 8.64
C TYR A 92 -18.22 -22.40 8.13
N GLU A 93 -18.84 -23.22 7.29
CA GLU A 93 -20.13 -22.95 6.64
C GLU A 93 -21.25 -22.56 7.62
N HIS A 94 -21.24 -23.14 8.83
CA HIS A 94 -22.30 -22.89 9.82
C HIS A 94 -21.96 -21.78 10.85
N ARG A 95 -20.76 -21.24 10.81
CA ARG A 95 -20.28 -20.24 11.76
C ARG A 95 -20.01 -18.89 11.10
N ASP A 96 -19.46 -18.93 9.90
CA ASP A 96 -18.94 -17.75 9.23
C ASP A 96 -19.81 -17.32 8.05
N SER A 97 -19.51 -16.20 7.44
CA SER A 97 -20.20 -15.74 6.23
C SER A 97 -20.12 -16.78 5.11
N PRO A 98 -21.17 -16.92 4.28
CA PRO A 98 -21.15 -17.83 3.13
C PRO A 98 -20.07 -17.50 2.11
N GLU A 99 -19.62 -16.25 2.06
CA GLU A 99 -18.56 -15.77 1.17
C GLU A 99 -17.48 -15.04 1.98
N GLY A 100 -16.22 -15.20 1.57
CA GLY A 100 -15.11 -14.54 2.25
C GLY A 100 -13.78 -14.68 1.52
N ILE A 101 -12.75 -14.08 2.10
CA ILE A 101 -11.37 -14.18 1.62
C ILE A 101 -10.53 -14.86 2.70
N PHE A 102 -9.90 -15.96 2.37
CA PHE A 102 -8.88 -16.61 3.19
C PHE A 102 -7.51 -16.10 2.75
N PHE A 103 -6.95 -15.18 3.53
CA PHE A 103 -5.72 -14.50 3.19
C PHE A 103 -4.51 -15.14 3.86
N LEU A 104 -3.64 -15.76 3.07
CA LEU A 104 -2.36 -16.33 3.49
C LEU A 104 -1.26 -15.29 3.40
N ASP A 105 -1.04 -14.54 4.48
CA ASP A 105 0.05 -13.55 4.53
C ASP A 105 1.38 -14.22 4.91
N GLU A 106 2.47 -13.68 4.38
CA GLU A 106 3.83 -14.12 4.65
C GLU A 106 4.09 -15.61 4.38
N LEU A 107 3.41 -16.20 3.36
CA LEU A 107 3.48 -17.64 3.09
C LEU A 107 4.91 -18.15 2.88
N THR A 108 5.78 -17.40 2.20
CA THR A 108 7.17 -17.82 1.94
C THR A 108 8.12 -17.54 3.11
N THR A 109 7.69 -16.82 4.14
CA THR A 109 8.46 -16.71 5.38
C THR A 109 8.23 -17.91 6.32
N ALA A 110 7.19 -18.71 6.03
CA ALA A 110 6.95 -19.99 6.71
C ALA A 110 7.89 -21.09 6.18
N PRO A 111 8.34 -22.02 7.04
CA PRO A 111 9.11 -23.17 6.61
C PRO A 111 8.42 -23.96 5.49
N THR A 112 9.18 -24.57 4.60
CA THR A 112 8.64 -25.34 3.45
C THR A 112 7.64 -26.43 3.88
N ALA A 113 7.82 -27.02 5.08
CA ALA A 113 6.88 -27.99 5.63
C ALA A 113 5.49 -27.37 5.90
N THR A 114 5.44 -26.14 6.43
CA THR A 114 4.20 -25.39 6.66
C THR A 114 3.57 -24.96 5.33
N GLN A 115 4.39 -24.46 4.37
CA GLN A 115 3.89 -24.14 3.02
C GLN A 115 3.23 -25.37 2.38
N ASN A 116 3.84 -26.57 2.50
CA ASN A 116 3.29 -27.81 1.95
C ASN A 116 2.00 -28.25 2.65
N ALA A 117 1.77 -27.88 3.91
CA ALA A 117 0.51 -28.15 4.58
C ALA A 117 -0.65 -27.36 3.95
N PHE A 118 -0.39 -26.16 3.41
CA PHE A 118 -1.39 -25.39 2.65
C PHE A 118 -1.56 -25.82 1.21
N LEU A 119 -0.67 -26.66 0.66
CA LEU A 119 -0.71 -27.04 -0.76
C LEU A 119 -2.07 -27.68 -1.10
N GLN A 120 -2.57 -28.59 -0.27
CA GLN A 120 -3.85 -29.24 -0.49
C GLN A 120 -5.01 -28.25 -0.40
N LEU A 121 -4.96 -27.31 0.53
CA LEU A 121 -5.96 -26.23 0.64
C LEU A 121 -6.00 -25.37 -0.63
N CYS A 122 -4.84 -24.98 -1.14
CA CYS A 122 -4.74 -24.17 -2.37
C CYS A 122 -5.14 -24.95 -3.64
N LEU A 123 -4.98 -26.29 -3.63
CA LEU A 123 -5.29 -27.13 -4.78
C LEU A 123 -6.77 -27.52 -4.82
N ASP A 124 -7.25 -28.08 -3.72
CA ASP A 124 -8.54 -28.80 -3.64
C ASP A 124 -9.54 -28.11 -2.70
N GLY A 125 -9.16 -27.02 -2.05
CA GLY A 125 -9.95 -26.37 -0.99
C GLY A 125 -10.07 -27.25 0.27
N LYS A 126 -9.11 -28.16 0.51
CA LYS A 126 -9.19 -29.17 1.58
C LYS A 126 -7.91 -29.27 2.38
N VAL A 127 -8.04 -29.62 3.68
CA VAL A 127 -6.90 -30.02 4.52
C VAL A 127 -7.41 -31.14 5.47
N GLY A 128 -6.91 -32.36 5.31
CA GLY A 128 -7.44 -33.51 6.08
C GLY A 128 -8.94 -33.64 5.87
N ASP A 129 -9.71 -33.62 6.95
CA ASP A 129 -11.17 -33.72 6.93
C ASP A 129 -11.89 -32.39 6.72
N TYR A 130 -11.13 -31.26 6.73
CA TYR A 130 -11.66 -29.92 6.53
C TYR A 130 -11.89 -29.60 5.05
N ASN A 131 -13.02 -28.97 4.74
CA ASN A 131 -13.30 -28.38 3.43
C ASN A 131 -13.52 -26.86 3.59
N LEU A 132 -12.85 -26.07 2.75
CA LEU A 132 -13.09 -24.64 2.65
C LEU A 132 -14.51 -24.40 2.10
N PRO A 133 -15.35 -23.57 2.73
CA PRO A 133 -16.68 -23.27 2.21
C PRO A 133 -16.64 -22.67 0.80
N ASN A 134 -17.57 -23.11 -0.06
CA ASN A 134 -17.56 -22.81 -1.50
C ASN A 134 -17.50 -21.32 -1.89
N GLY A 135 -17.96 -20.41 -1.04
CA GLY A 135 -17.91 -18.97 -1.30
C GLY A 135 -16.58 -18.31 -0.89
N TRP A 136 -15.63 -19.08 -0.35
CA TRP A 136 -14.34 -18.54 0.11
C TRP A 136 -13.27 -18.67 -0.95
N SER A 137 -12.58 -17.57 -1.22
CA SER A 137 -11.45 -17.52 -2.16
C SER A 137 -10.13 -17.39 -1.40
N ILE A 138 -9.07 -18.01 -1.90
CA ILE A 138 -7.75 -17.95 -1.27
C ILE A 138 -6.92 -16.90 -1.97
N VAL A 139 -6.33 -15.98 -1.20
CA VAL A 139 -5.38 -14.98 -1.67
C VAL A 139 -4.11 -15.07 -0.84
N GLY A 140 -2.95 -14.98 -1.45
CA GLY A 140 -1.67 -15.05 -0.76
C GLY A 140 -0.81 -13.81 -0.99
N ALA A 141 0.06 -13.50 -0.03
CA ALA A 141 1.09 -12.48 -0.22
C ALA A 141 2.40 -12.87 0.45
N SER A 142 3.52 -12.40 -0.11
CA SER A 142 4.82 -12.54 0.53
C SER A 142 5.85 -11.59 -0.05
N ASN A 143 7.02 -11.53 0.61
CA ASN A 143 8.18 -10.83 0.10
C ASN A 143 8.89 -11.71 -0.95
N ARG A 144 9.61 -11.05 -1.87
CA ARG A 144 10.43 -11.75 -2.87
C ARG A 144 11.77 -12.17 -2.24
N LEU A 145 12.39 -13.20 -2.79
CA LEU A 145 13.73 -13.60 -2.39
C LEU A 145 14.76 -12.46 -2.62
N ALA A 146 14.55 -11.66 -3.66
CA ALA A 146 15.39 -10.51 -3.99
C ALA A 146 15.32 -9.38 -2.94
N ASP A 147 14.27 -9.33 -2.14
CA ASP A 147 14.09 -8.32 -1.09
C ASP A 147 14.92 -8.65 0.18
N MET A 148 15.79 -9.64 0.13
CA MET A 148 16.64 -10.11 1.25
C MET A 148 15.89 -10.36 2.56
N ALA A 149 14.57 -10.51 2.51
CA ALA A 149 13.77 -10.98 3.63
C ALA A 149 14.10 -12.47 3.88
N ALA A 150 13.95 -12.91 5.13
CA ALA A 150 14.10 -14.33 5.46
C ALA A 150 12.93 -15.11 4.85
N VAL A 151 13.08 -15.55 3.61
CA VAL A 151 12.06 -16.29 2.86
C VAL A 151 12.58 -17.65 2.41
N TYR A 152 11.69 -18.64 2.42
CA TYR A 152 11.93 -19.94 1.83
C TYR A 152 11.39 -19.98 0.40
N GLU A 153 12.05 -20.71 -0.47
CA GLU A 153 11.58 -20.86 -1.84
C GLU A 153 10.25 -21.63 -1.89
N MET A 154 9.29 -21.08 -2.61
CA MET A 154 8.03 -21.78 -2.89
C MET A 154 8.27 -22.93 -3.87
N THR A 155 7.74 -24.11 -3.58
CA THR A 155 7.86 -25.27 -4.47
C THR A 155 7.15 -25.03 -5.81
N SER A 156 7.59 -25.70 -6.88
CA SER A 156 6.95 -25.57 -8.21
C SER A 156 5.48 -25.97 -8.16
N ALA A 157 5.13 -27.00 -7.39
CA ALA A 157 3.76 -27.43 -7.19
C ALA A 157 2.89 -26.33 -6.54
N MET A 158 3.44 -25.60 -5.56
CA MET A 158 2.74 -24.49 -4.94
C MET A 158 2.63 -23.30 -5.91
N LYS A 159 3.71 -22.97 -6.64
CA LYS A 159 3.69 -21.88 -7.63
C LYS A 159 2.60 -22.06 -8.70
N ASP A 160 2.41 -23.27 -9.19
CA ASP A 160 1.42 -23.62 -10.24
C ASP A 160 -0.05 -23.46 -9.79
N ARG A 161 -0.30 -23.22 -8.52
CA ARG A 161 -1.67 -23.10 -7.95
C ARG A 161 -2.13 -21.64 -7.82
N TRP A 162 -1.30 -20.68 -8.23
CA TRP A 162 -1.54 -19.27 -8.04
C TRP A 162 -1.46 -18.47 -9.35
N LEU A 163 -2.30 -17.48 -9.47
CA LEU A 163 -2.10 -16.40 -10.40
C LEU A 163 -1.21 -15.35 -9.72
N HIS A 164 -0.02 -15.16 -10.25
CA HIS A 164 1.02 -14.35 -9.62
C HIS A 164 1.01 -12.91 -10.12
N TYR A 165 1.12 -11.96 -9.19
CA TYR A 165 1.33 -10.53 -9.47
C TYR A 165 2.53 -10.00 -8.72
N VAL A 166 3.22 -9.02 -9.28
CA VAL A 166 4.34 -8.33 -8.66
C VAL A 166 3.95 -6.88 -8.40
N LEU A 167 3.85 -6.51 -7.13
CA LEU A 167 3.60 -5.13 -6.71
C LEU A 167 4.94 -4.44 -6.46
N GLU A 168 5.12 -3.26 -7.06
CA GLU A 168 6.27 -2.39 -6.80
C GLU A 168 5.83 -1.03 -6.24
N PRO A 169 6.71 -0.38 -5.44
CA PRO A 169 6.44 0.96 -4.95
C PRO A 169 6.28 1.93 -6.13
N ASN A 170 5.20 2.70 -6.11
CA ASN A 170 4.93 3.71 -7.13
C ASN A 170 4.50 5.01 -6.45
N VAL A 171 5.24 6.09 -6.69
CA VAL A 171 5.02 7.38 -6.04
C VAL A 171 3.64 7.94 -6.34
N GLU A 172 3.21 7.88 -7.61
CA GLU A 172 1.93 8.45 -8.02
C GLU A 172 0.76 7.75 -7.31
N ASN A 173 0.74 6.41 -7.40
CA ASN A 173 -0.30 5.60 -6.74
C ASN A 173 -0.31 5.78 -5.22
N TRP A 174 0.89 5.90 -4.62
CA TRP A 174 0.99 6.12 -3.19
C TRP A 174 0.50 7.52 -2.80
N CYS A 175 0.83 8.55 -3.57
CA CYS A 175 0.37 9.91 -3.30
C CYS A 175 -1.15 10.07 -3.50
N GLU A 176 -1.75 9.38 -4.48
CA GLU A 176 -3.22 9.34 -4.65
C GLU A 176 -3.88 8.69 -3.42
N TRP A 177 -3.41 7.52 -3.02
CA TRP A 177 -3.87 6.85 -1.82
C TRP A 177 -3.66 7.73 -0.55
N ALA A 178 -2.51 8.37 -0.42
CA ALA A 178 -2.17 9.24 0.69
C ALA A 178 -3.14 10.43 0.81
N ALA A 179 -3.56 11.00 -0.33
CA ALA A 179 -4.54 12.08 -0.38
C ALA A 179 -5.92 11.62 0.14
N GLU A 180 -6.37 10.42 -0.23
CA GLU A 180 -7.64 9.83 0.23
C GLU A 180 -7.59 9.42 1.73
N ASN A 181 -6.39 9.15 2.27
CA ASN A 181 -6.19 8.66 3.65
C ASN A 181 -5.64 9.73 4.62
N ASN A 182 -5.80 11.01 4.30
CA ASN A 182 -5.42 12.15 5.15
C ASN A 182 -3.93 12.15 5.55
N ILE A 183 -3.05 11.67 4.68
CA ILE A 183 -1.61 11.85 4.86
C ILE A 183 -1.27 13.32 4.61
N SER A 184 -0.42 13.86 5.47
CA SER A 184 0.02 15.25 5.40
C SER A 184 0.64 15.59 4.04
N ASP A 185 0.29 16.75 3.51
CA ASP A 185 0.86 17.29 2.27
C ASP A 185 2.38 17.55 2.35
N VAL A 186 2.92 17.72 3.56
CA VAL A 186 4.39 17.74 3.78
C VAL A 186 5.03 16.45 3.32
N ILE A 187 4.44 15.31 3.69
CA ILE A 187 4.98 13.98 3.38
C ILE A 187 4.83 13.70 1.87
N THR A 188 3.65 13.95 1.30
CA THR A 188 3.43 13.71 -0.14
C THR A 188 4.32 14.60 -1.01
N SER A 189 4.49 15.87 -0.63
CA SER A 189 5.41 16.80 -1.33
C SER A 189 6.87 16.37 -1.21
N PHE A 190 7.28 15.88 -0.03
CA PHE A 190 8.62 15.35 0.16
C PHE A 190 8.88 14.12 -0.72
N ILE A 191 7.95 13.19 -0.78
CA ILE A 191 8.08 11.98 -1.61
C ILE A 191 8.12 12.32 -3.10
N ARG A 192 7.37 13.31 -3.56
CA ARG A 192 7.47 13.80 -4.95
C ARG A 192 8.82 14.46 -5.23
N PHE A 193 9.37 15.18 -4.25
CA PHE A 193 10.71 15.76 -4.35
C PHE A 193 11.82 14.70 -4.28
N ARG A 194 11.60 13.62 -3.51
CA ARG A 194 12.56 12.50 -3.33
C ARG A 194 11.89 11.15 -3.61
N PRO A 195 11.57 10.82 -4.87
CA PRO A 195 10.84 9.62 -5.24
C PRO A 195 11.48 8.31 -4.77
N ASN A 196 12.81 8.25 -4.76
CA ASN A 196 13.58 7.10 -4.32
C ASN A 196 13.40 6.79 -2.82
N LEU A 197 13.03 7.80 -2.01
CA LEU A 197 12.79 7.63 -0.58
C LEU A 197 11.37 7.14 -0.25
N LEU A 198 10.49 6.91 -1.24
CA LEU A 198 9.23 6.23 -0.96
C LEU A 198 9.46 4.82 -0.39
N HIS A 199 10.47 4.14 -0.93
CA HIS A 199 10.87 2.80 -0.49
C HIS A 199 12.37 2.63 -0.70
N ASP A 200 13.11 2.71 0.39
CA ASP A 200 14.57 2.52 0.42
C ASP A 200 14.89 1.51 1.53
N PHE A 201 14.60 0.24 1.20
CA PHE A 201 14.76 -0.88 2.13
C PHE A 201 16.17 -1.44 2.10
N ASP A 202 16.84 -1.40 3.25
CA ASP A 202 18.10 -2.09 3.49
C ASP A 202 17.97 -2.96 4.76
N PRO A 203 18.08 -4.29 4.67
CA PRO A 203 17.94 -5.19 5.80
C PRO A 203 19.01 -5.02 6.87
N THR A 204 20.09 -4.30 6.59
CA THR A 204 21.18 -4.02 7.56
C THR A 204 20.81 -2.85 8.50
N TYR A 205 19.83 -2.03 8.13
CA TYR A 205 19.37 -0.90 8.95
C TYR A 205 18.16 -1.27 9.81
N THR A 206 18.08 -0.67 10.98
CA THR A 206 16.96 -0.85 11.92
C THR A 206 15.72 -0.06 11.50
N ALA A 207 15.90 1.08 10.83
CA ALA A 207 14.83 1.95 10.34
C ALA A 207 15.15 2.40 8.91
N PHE A 208 14.15 2.38 8.06
CA PHE A 208 14.26 2.69 6.63
C PHE A 208 12.93 3.22 6.07
N PRO A 209 12.97 4.02 4.98
CA PRO A 209 11.79 4.53 4.33
C PRO A 209 10.95 3.43 3.67
N THR A 210 9.66 3.41 3.95
CA THR A 210 8.66 2.59 3.26
C THR A 210 7.32 3.32 3.28
N PRO A 211 6.35 2.99 2.42
CA PRO A 211 4.96 3.47 2.54
C PRO A 211 4.41 3.39 3.96
N ARG A 212 4.63 2.27 4.65
CA ARG A 212 4.20 2.07 6.05
C ARG A 212 4.90 3.03 7.03
N SER A 213 6.19 3.27 6.86
CA SER A 213 6.93 4.18 7.76
C SER A 213 6.43 5.63 7.62
N TYR A 214 5.98 6.05 6.43
CA TYR A 214 5.36 7.36 6.23
C TYR A 214 3.97 7.50 6.87
N GLU A 215 3.19 6.42 6.98
CA GLU A 215 1.96 6.42 7.78
C GLU A 215 2.26 6.64 9.27
N VAL A 216 3.32 6.00 9.79
CA VAL A 216 3.78 6.20 11.17
C VAL A 216 4.28 7.63 11.37
N LEU A 217 5.06 8.16 10.42
CA LEU A 217 5.50 9.55 10.43
C LEU A 217 4.32 10.53 10.44
N ASN A 218 3.29 10.27 9.63
CA ASN A 218 2.08 11.09 9.61
C ASN A 218 1.40 11.17 10.99
N LYS A 219 1.24 10.01 11.66
CA LYS A 219 0.70 9.97 13.02
C LYS A 219 1.56 10.77 14.00
N LYS A 220 2.88 10.69 13.88
CA LYS A 220 3.81 11.46 14.71
C LYS A 220 3.70 12.96 14.47
N LEU A 221 3.54 13.40 13.22
CA LEU A 221 3.36 14.82 12.90
C LEU A 221 2.04 15.38 13.47
N GLN A 222 1.00 14.54 13.57
CA GLN A 222 -0.30 14.92 14.12
C GLN A 222 -0.31 15.08 15.65
N MET A 223 0.68 14.54 16.35
CA MET A 223 0.77 14.62 17.83
C MET A 223 1.08 16.03 18.36
N ASN A 224 1.15 17.08 17.53
CA ASN A 224 1.47 18.46 17.92
C ASN A 224 2.67 18.54 18.88
N ASP A 225 3.74 17.85 18.54
CA ASP A 225 4.91 17.80 19.38
C ASP A 225 5.72 19.10 19.22
N ASN A 226 5.54 20.04 20.15
CA ASN A 226 6.42 21.21 20.34
C ASN A 226 7.79 20.77 20.89
N SER A 227 8.28 19.61 20.49
CA SER A 227 9.55 19.08 20.93
C SER A 227 10.70 19.93 20.38
N GLU A 228 11.77 19.99 21.17
CA GLU A 228 13.03 20.53 20.71
C GLU A 228 13.45 19.88 19.38
N GLU A 229 14.08 20.63 18.50
CA GLU A 229 14.49 20.21 17.15
C GLU A 229 15.26 18.87 17.17
N ALA A 230 16.17 18.69 18.14
CA ALA A 230 16.93 17.46 18.31
C ALA A 230 16.02 16.24 18.61
N ARG A 231 14.97 16.43 19.41
CA ARG A 231 14.00 15.40 19.75
C ARG A 231 13.10 15.06 18.55
N PHE A 232 12.72 16.05 17.76
CA PHE A 232 11.98 15.85 16.53
C PHE A 232 12.81 15.04 15.54
N PHE A 233 14.07 15.45 15.28
CA PHE A 233 14.98 14.72 14.39
C PHE A 233 15.19 13.27 14.85
N ALA A 234 15.43 13.03 16.16
CA ALA A 234 15.56 11.69 16.69
C ALA A 234 14.30 10.84 16.44
N GLY A 235 13.12 11.42 16.61
CA GLY A 235 11.85 10.74 16.36
C GLY A 235 11.62 10.39 14.89
N VAL A 236 11.98 11.27 13.98
CA VAL A 236 11.91 11.01 12.53
C VAL A 236 12.96 9.96 12.12
N SER A 237 14.17 10.05 12.68
CA SER A 237 15.24 9.07 12.43
C SER A 237 14.88 7.66 12.91
N ALA A 238 14.14 7.53 14.01
CA ALA A 238 13.64 6.25 14.49
C ALA A 238 12.61 5.60 13.54
N ILE A 239 12.02 6.39 12.64
CA ILE A 239 11.01 5.92 11.68
C ILE A 239 11.62 5.68 10.29
N LEU A 240 12.41 6.65 9.79
CA LEU A 240 12.91 6.66 8.40
C LEU A 240 14.39 6.27 8.29
N GLY A 241 15.11 6.14 9.39
CA GLY A 241 16.57 6.10 9.38
C GLY A 241 17.18 7.51 9.28
N GLN A 242 18.44 7.64 9.70
CA GLN A 242 19.11 8.93 9.86
C GLN A 242 19.24 9.73 8.54
N GLY A 243 19.57 9.04 7.44
CA GLY A 243 19.75 9.69 6.13
C GLY A 243 18.45 10.34 5.62
N ALA A 244 17.40 9.54 5.49
CA ALA A 244 16.09 10.03 5.03
C ALA A 244 15.46 11.03 6.01
N ALA A 245 15.71 10.88 7.32
CA ALA A 245 15.27 11.84 8.32
C ALA A 245 15.90 13.22 8.13
N GLY A 246 17.22 13.26 7.86
CA GLY A 246 17.92 14.53 7.57
C GLY A 246 17.34 15.24 6.35
N GLU A 247 17.09 14.51 5.28
CA GLU A 247 16.48 15.08 4.07
C GLU A 247 15.05 15.56 4.33
N PHE A 248 14.24 14.81 5.10
CA PHE A 248 12.88 15.21 5.44
C PHE A 248 12.83 16.46 6.33
N VAL A 249 13.67 16.53 7.37
CA VAL A 249 13.71 17.68 8.29
C VAL A 249 14.13 18.94 7.52
N THR A 250 15.20 18.85 6.72
CA THR A 250 15.65 19.95 5.85
C THR A 250 14.55 20.39 4.87
N PHE A 251 13.83 19.44 4.27
CA PHE A 251 12.70 19.75 3.38
C PHE A 251 11.59 20.51 4.14
N LYS A 252 11.23 20.04 5.35
CA LYS A 252 10.21 20.66 6.18
C LYS A 252 10.60 22.09 6.57
N GLU A 253 11.84 22.33 6.99
CA GLU A 253 12.35 23.67 7.32
C GLU A 253 12.32 24.62 6.13
N ASN A 254 12.68 24.14 4.95
CA ASN A 254 12.58 24.94 3.72
C ASN A 254 11.12 25.26 3.38
N ARG A 255 10.20 24.32 3.64
CA ARG A 255 8.77 24.55 3.50
C ARG A 255 8.27 25.66 4.43
N ASP A 256 8.76 25.72 5.66
CA ASP A 256 8.39 26.77 6.62
C ASP A 256 8.84 28.18 6.16
N LYS A 257 9.78 28.25 5.19
CA LYS A 257 10.21 29.49 4.50
C LYS A 257 9.38 29.84 3.26
N MET A 258 8.37 29.00 2.91
CA MET A 258 7.51 29.27 1.75
C MET A 258 6.69 30.56 1.91
N PRO A 259 6.26 31.17 0.79
CA PRO A 259 5.25 32.20 0.82
C PRO A 259 3.95 31.68 1.47
N ASP A 260 3.28 32.55 2.22
CA ASP A 260 1.97 32.20 2.79
C ASP A 260 0.97 31.78 1.69
N ILE A 261 0.47 30.56 1.79
CA ILE A 261 -0.44 29.94 0.81
C ILE A 261 -1.75 30.75 0.66
N GLU A 262 -2.26 31.31 1.77
CA GLU A 262 -3.44 32.17 1.70
C GLU A 262 -3.17 33.45 0.91
N SER A 263 -1.97 34.01 1.02
CA SER A 263 -1.57 35.17 0.23
C SER A 263 -1.44 34.84 -1.25
N ILE A 264 -0.96 33.62 -1.59
CA ILE A 264 -0.92 33.13 -2.98
C ILE A 264 -2.35 33.04 -3.55
N ILE A 265 -3.27 32.42 -2.82
CA ILE A 265 -4.68 32.28 -3.26
C ILE A 265 -5.35 33.65 -3.39
N ARG A 266 -5.03 34.59 -2.49
CA ARG A 266 -5.61 35.92 -2.52
C ARG A 266 -5.11 36.77 -3.70
N GLN A 267 -3.84 36.65 -4.05
CA GLN A 267 -3.18 37.40 -5.10
C GLN A 267 -2.35 36.53 -6.06
N PRO A 268 -2.98 35.63 -6.81
CA PRO A 268 -2.28 34.60 -7.58
C PRO A 268 -1.37 35.17 -8.69
N ASN A 269 -1.67 36.36 -9.21
CA ASN A 269 -0.87 37.02 -10.24
C ASN A 269 0.36 37.74 -9.67
N ALA A 270 0.28 38.25 -8.43
CA ALA A 270 1.34 39.02 -7.79
C ALA A 270 2.29 38.15 -6.94
N ALA A 271 1.82 37.04 -6.43
CA ALA A 271 2.61 36.14 -5.58
C ALA A 271 3.88 35.64 -6.28
N LYS A 272 5.00 35.59 -5.55
CA LYS A 272 6.30 35.15 -6.08
C LYS A 272 6.23 33.63 -6.41
N VAL A 273 6.82 33.26 -7.56
CA VAL A 273 7.03 31.87 -7.96
C VAL A 273 8.53 31.55 -7.82
N PRO A 274 8.97 30.71 -6.87
CA PRO A 274 10.38 30.40 -6.63
C PRO A 274 10.89 29.34 -7.62
N LYS A 275 11.06 29.74 -8.88
CA LYS A 275 11.33 28.82 -10.02
C LYS A 275 12.63 28.02 -9.87
N ASP A 276 13.61 28.53 -9.15
CA ASP A 276 14.93 27.92 -9.00
C ASP A 276 15.04 27.01 -7.75
N GLU A 277 13.91 26.79 -7.05
CA GLU A 277 13.85 26.04 -5.79
C GLU A 277 12.84 24.87 -5.88
N PRO A 278 13.20 23.73 -6.52
CA PRO A 278 12.27 22.62 -6.76
C PRO A 278 11.59 22.09 -5.49
N ALA A 279 12.33 22.00 -4.37
CA ALA A 279 11.77 21.56 -3.08
C ALA A 279 10.61 22.45 -2.63
N ILE A 280 10.78 23.77 -2.73
CA ILE A 280 9.74 24.76 -2.39
C ILE A 280 8.59 24.69 -3.39
N MET A 281 8.87 24.48 -4.68
CA MET A 281 7.83 24.35 -5.70
C MET A 281 6.94 23.12 -5.46
N TYR A 282 7.50 21.94 -5.12
CA TYR A 282 6.73 20.78 -4.73
C TYR A 282 5.90 21.03 -3.46
N ALA A 283 6.49 21.70 -2.48
CA ALA A 283 5.79 22.05 -1.24
C ALA A 283 4.61 23.01 -1.48
N ILE A 284 4.77 24.03 -2.33
CA ILE A 284 3.70 24.96 -2.74
C ILE A 284 2.60 24.21 -3.49
N ALA A 285 2.96 23.34 -4.44
CA ALA A 285 1.99 22.56 -5.21
C ALA A 285 1.13 21.67 -4.30
N GLY A 286 1.76 20.94 -3.36
CA GLY A 286 1.04 20.11 -2.41
C GLY A 286 0.16 20.92 -1.45
N ALA A 287 0.65 22.04 -0.94
CA ALA A 287 -0.09 22.91 -0.03
C ALA A 287 -1.29 23.60 -0.71
N LEU A 288 -1.16 24.04 -1.96
CA LEU A 288 -2.27 24.58 -2.76
C LEU A 288 -3.30 23.48 -3.07
N ALA A 289 -2.86 22.28 -3.42
CA ALA A 289 -3.76 21.15 -3.65
C ALA A 289 -4.56 20.78 -2.40
N ALA A 290 -3.93 20.80 -1.23
CA ALA A 290 -4.60 20.51 0.05
C ALA A 290 -5.65 21.57 0.44
N LYS A 291 -5.50 22.80 -0.03
CA LYS A 291 -6.45 23.92 0.21
C LYS A 291 -7.42 24.17 -0.94
N ALA A 292 -7.37 23.37 -1.99
CA ALA A 292 -8.20 23.52 -3.17
C ALA A 292 -9.68 23.23 -2.86
N THR A 293 -10.54 24.19 -3.16
CA THR A 293 -12.00 24.12 -3.05
C THR A 293 -12.62 24.69 -4.31
N SER A 294 -13.91 24.42 -4.57
CA SER A 294 -14.62 25.00 -5.72
C SER A 294 -14.57 26.54 -5.75
N ASP A 295 -14.50 27.19 -4.58
CA ASP A 295 -14.53 28.66 -4.48
C ASP A 295 -13.19 29.35 -4.77
N ASN A 296 -12.07 28.61 -4.69
CA ASN A 296 -10.75 29.17 -4.85
C ASN A 296 -9.94 28.55 -5.99
N PHE A 297 -10.48 27.52 -6.65
CA PHE A 297 -9.73 26.73 -7.63
C PHE A 297 -9.33 27.51 -8.88
N ASP A 298 -10.12 28.48 -9.32
CA ASP A 298 -9.78 29.43 -10.39
C ASP A 298 -8.49 30.22 -10.10
N LYS A 299 -8.33 30.65 -8.85
CA LYS A 299 -7.15 31.38 -8.36
C LYS A 299 -5.94 30.46 -8.29
N ILE A 300 -6.14 29.24 -7.81
CA ILE A 300 -5.10 28.22 -7.77
C ILE A 300 -4.62 27.89 -9.18
N CYS A 301 -5.54 27.67 -10.13
CA CYS A 301 -5.20 27.45 -11.55
C CYS A 301 -4.46 28.65 -12.17
N THR A 302 -4.82 29.87 -11.78
CA THR A 302 -4.13 31.09 -12.22
C THR A 302 -2.67 31.11 -11.75
N TYR A 303 -2.42 30.80 -10.47
CA TYR A 303 -1.05 30.70 -9.97
C TYR A 303 -0.30 29.53 -10.60
N ALA A 304 -0.93 28.37 -10.71
CA ALA A 304 -0.37 27.16 -11.33
C ALA A 304 0.14 27.45 -12.75
N GLY A 305 -0.60 28.20 -13.56
CA GLY A 305 -0.20 28.58 -14.92
C GLY A 305 1.10 29.39 -15.00
N ARG A 306 1.67 29.82 -13.88
CA ARG A 306 2.97 30.53 -13.78
C ARG A 306 4.11 29.61 -13.32
N MET A 307 3.78 28.40 -12.91
CA MET A 307 4.71 27.35 -12.51
C MET A 307 5.23 26.58 -13.74
N ALA A 308 6.34 25.84 -13.59
CA ALA A 308 6.77 24.93 -14.64
C ALA A 308 5.75 23.77 -14.78
N PRO A 309 5.60 23.17 -15.98
CA PRO A 309 4.56 22.18 -16.31
C PRO A 309 4.49 21.03 -15.33
N GLU A 310 5.63 20.47 -14.93
CA GLU A 310 5.71 19.36 -13.98
C GLU A 310 4.99 19.64 -12.65
N PHE A 311 5.15 20.87 -12.10
CA PHE A 311 4.48 21.25 -10.85
C PHE A 311 3.00 21.54 -11.03
N GLN A 312 2.59 22.01 -12.22
CA GLN A 312 1.18 22.16 -12.56
C GLN A 312 0.47 20.81 -12.55
N VAL A 313 1.04 19.80 -13.21
CA VAL A 313 0.50 18.44 -13.27
C VAL A 313 0.37 17.86 -11.86
N VAL A 314 1.42 17.98 -11.03
CA VAL A 314 1.40 17.50 -9.63
C VAL A 314 0.28 18.17 -8.85
N LEU A 315 0.17 19.50 -8.91
CA LEU A 315 -0.87 20.26 -8.21
C LEU A 315 -2.27 19.81 -8.61
N MET A 316 -2.53 19.72 -9.92
CA MET A 316 -3.85 19.35 -10.44
C MET A 316 -4.23 17.92 -10.03
N ARG A 317 -3.32 16.97 -10.14
CA ARG A 317 -3.54 15.58 -9.74
C ARG A 317 -3.86 15.47 -8.26
N ASP A 318 -3.06 16.12 -7.40
CA ASP A 318 -3.27 16.06 -5.95
C ASP A 318 -4.57 16.75 -5.52
N ALA A 319 -4.95 17.87 -6.16
CA ALA A 319 -6.21 18.53 -5.89
C ALA A 319 -7.41 17.64 -6.26
N LEU A 320 -7.37 16.98 -7.41
CA LEU A 320 -8.42 16.06 -7.87
C LEU A 320 -8.50 14.79 -7.02
N SER A 321 -7.38 14.23 -6.58
CA SER A 321 -7.36 13.07 -5.68
C SER A 321 -8.02 13.36 -4.34
N ARG A 322 -7.86 14.59 -3.84
CA ARG A 322 -8.52 15.06 -2.59
C ARG A 322 -9.97 15.44 -2.78
N THR A 323 -10.29 16.07 -3.91
CA THR A 323 -11.61 16.66 -4.17
C THR A 323 -12.02 16.38 -5.63
N ARG A 324 -12.61 15.21 -5.86
CA ARG A 324 -12.97 14.72 -7.22
C ARG A 324 -13.88 15.67 -8.00
N SER A 325 -14.74 16.43 -7.31
CA SER A 325 -15.65 17.39 -7.94
C SER A 325 -14.94 18.52 -8.69
N LEU A 326 -13.64 18.80 -8.38
CA LEU A 326 -12.85 19.80 -9.09
C LEU A 326 -12.56 19.40 -10.54
N GLY A 327 -12.68 18.12 -10.91
CA GLY A 327 -12.54 17.65 -12.28
C GLY A 327 -13.58 18.23 -13.26
N SER A 328 -14.76 18.63 -12.78
CA SER A 328 -15.78 19.33 -13.56
C SER A 328 -15.68 20.85 -13.51
N HIS A 329 -14.72 21.39 -12.75
CA HIS A 329 -14.56 22.84 -12.59
C HIS A 329 -14.08 23.50 -13.89
N PRO A 330 -14.65 24.65 -14.33
CA PRO A 330 -14.29 25.30 -15.59
C PRO A 330 -12.80 25.61 -15.71
N ALA A 331 -12.15 26.06 -14.63
CA ALA A 331 -10.71 26.34 -14.62
C ALA A 331 -9.85 25.10 -14.90
N TYR A 332 -10.25 23.93 -14.40
CA TYR A 332 -9.59 22.66 -14.72
C TYR A 332 -9.72 22.30 -16.19
N GLN A 333 -10.92 22.40 -16.75
CA GLN A 333 -11.18 22.11 -18.15
C GLN A 333 -10.37 23.01 -19.09
N GLN A 334 -10.23 24.31 -18.74
CA GLN A 334 -9.36 25.23 -19.48
C GLN A 334 -7.89 24.86 -19.36
N TRP A 335 -7.44 24.45 -18.17
CA TRP A 335 -6.07 24.00 -17.95
C TRP A 335 -5.76 22.75 -18.77
N VAL A 336 -6.62 21.73 -18.77
CA VAL A 336 -6.47 20.51 -19.57
C VAL A 336 -6.38 20.84 -21.06
N SER A 337 -7.24 21.75 -21.57
CA SER A 337 -7.21 22.16 -22.98
C SER A 337 -5.91 22.83 -23.40
N LYS A 338 -5.23 23.51 -22.46
CA LYS A 338 -3.95 24.21 -22.72
C LYS A 338 -2.74 23.28 -22.59
N ASN A 339 -2.83 22.24 -21.77
CA ASN A 339 -1.70 21.38 -21.42
C ASN A 339 -1.90 19.92 -21.90
N ALA A 340 -2.74 19.69 -22.88
CA ALA A 340 -3.09 18.36 -23.38
C ALA A 340 -1.88 17.50 -23.82
N THR A 341 -0.80 18.14 -24.28
CA THR A 341 0.45 17.48 -24.71
C THR A 341 1.35 17.04 -23.55
N GLU A 342 1.11 17.53 -22.33
CA GLU A 342 1.94 17.25 -21.14
C GLU A 342 1.24 16.27 -20.17
N ILE A 343 -0.02 15.94 -20.43
CA ILE A 343 -0.85 15.04 -19.62
C ILE A 343 -0.82 13.60 -20.18
N LEU A 344 -0.46 13.44 -21.44
CA LEU A 344 -0.27 12.17 -22.15
C LEU A 344 1.16 11.65 -21.98
#